data_e0f7068022e7dbafe3aff3fe91706693
#
_entry.id   e0f7068022e7dbafe3aff3fe91706693
#
_cell.length_a   1.000
_cell.length_b   1.000
_cell.length_c   1.000
_cell.angle_alpha   90.00
_cell.angle_beta   90.00
_cell.angle_gamma   90.00
#
_symmetry.space_group_name_H-M   'P 1'
#
loop_
_entity.id
_entity.type
_entity.pdbx_description
1 polymer ?
#
loop_
_entity_poly.entity_id
_entity_poly.type
_entity_poly.pdbx_seq_one_letter_code
_entity_poly.pdbx_strand_id
1 'polypeptide(L)'
;MNKEQRIQAHFDSATATMQATRNALSXAIVEAADAISSALDNGNKLLIXGNGGSASDALHFSGELLCRFERDRRALPAIALPADTATLTATGNDYDFSQVFXRQVEAFGQPGDLLVAITTSGNSENIRQAVXAAKAANVGVIALTGRNGGQLAEELDANHLELRVPATSTARIQESHAIIXXCLCDLIELHVTENSG
;
A
#
# COMPACT_ATOMS: atom_id res chain seq x y z
N MET A 1 7.34 35.14 -3.80
CA MET A 1 7.34 34.04 -4.78
C MET A 1 6.08 34.18 -5.65
N ASN A 2 6.24 34.31 -6.96
CA ASN A 2 5.08 34.39 -7.86
C ASN A 2 4.51 32.98 -8.14
N LYS A 3 3.40 32.93 -8.87
CA LYS A 3 2.68 31.65 -9.11
C LYS A 3 3.54 30.62 -9.85
N GLU A 4 4.29 31.08 -10.86
CA GLU A 4 5.18 30.18 -11.62
C GLU A 4 6.30 29.62 -10.75
N GLN A 5 6.91 30.46 -9.93
CA GLN A 5 7.94 30.02 -8.98
C GLN A 5 7.39 28.98 -7.99
N ARG A 6 6.13 29.13 -7.55
CA ARG A 6 5.49 28.14 -6.68
C ARG A 6 5.35 26.78 -7.39
N ILE A 7 4.96 26.80 -8.65
CA ILE A 7 4.85 25.56 -9.45
C ILE A 7 6.23 24.89 -9.58
N GLN A 8 7.25 25.68 -9.93
CA GLN A 8 8.63 25.17 -10.06
C GLN A 8 9.09 24.53 -8.73
N ALA A 9 8.81 25.19 -7.60
CA ALA A 9 9.18 24.66 -6.29
C ALA A 9 8.51 23.32 -5.98
N HIS A 10 7.25 23.11 -6.43
CA HIS A 10 6.57 21.82 -6.29
C HIS A 10 7.29 20.71 -7.07
N PHE A 11 7.68 20.99 -8.34
CA PHE A 11 8.41 20.02 -9.16
C PHE A 11 9.80 19.72 -8.58
N ASP A 12 10.51 20.75 -8.12
CA ASP A 12 11.84 20.57 -7.51
C ASP A 12 11.74 19.71 -6.25
N SER A 13 10.75 20.00 -5.40
CA SER A 13 10.51 19.23 -4.18
C SER A 13 10.13 17.77 -4.49
N ALA A 14 9.28 17.55 -5.50
CA ALA A 14 8.89 16.20 -5.92
C ALA A 14 10.11 15.42 -6.42
N THR A 15 10.92 16.04 -7.30
CA THR A 15 12.12 15.40 -7.85
C THR A 15 13.10 15.02 -6.73
N ALA A 16 13.34 15.93 -5.79
CA ALA A 16 14.24 15.66 -4.66
C ALA A 16 13.73 14.52 -3.79
N THR A 17 12.41 14.48 -3.52
CA THR A 17 11.80 13.41 -2.72
C THR A 17 11.90 12.07 -3.45
N MET A 18 11.64 12.04 -4.75
CA MET A 18 11.73 10.81 -5.54
C MET A 18 13.16 10.25 -5.55
N GLN A 19 14.18 11.12 -5.68
CA GLN A 19 15.57 10.70 -5.62
C GLN A 19 15.91 10.12 -4.23
N ALA A 20 15.47 10.80 -3.17
CA ALA A 20 15.70 10.33 -1.80
C ALA A 20 15.00 8.99 -1.56
N THR A 21 13.76 8.84 -2.05
CA THR A 21 12.98 7.60 -1.93
C THR A 21 13.69 6.45 -2.66
N ARG A 22 14.12 6.67 -3.90
CA ARG A 22 14.88 5.68 -4.66
C ARG A 22 16.10 5.21 -3.88
N ASN A 23 16.89 6.17 -3.37
CA ASN A 23 18.14 5.85 -2.68
C ASN A 23 17.89 5.09 -1.37
N ALA A 24 16.80 5.41 -0.66
CA ALA A 24 16.50 4.81 0.64
C ALA A 24 15.79 3.46 0.52
N LEU A 25 14.93 3.27 -0.50
CA LEU A 25 13.96 2.19 -0.47
C LEU A 25 14.12 1.14 -1.58
N SER A 26 15.06 1.31 -2.51
CA SER A 26 15.17 0.34 -3.63
C SER A 26 15.27 -1.11 -3.15
N UNK A 27 15.81 -1.49 -2.09
CA UNK A 27 15.89 -2.56 -1.56
C UNK A 27 14.82 -3.07 -1.07
N ALA A 28 14.23 -2.32 -0.23
CA ALA A 28 12.98 -2.74 0.44
C ALA A 28 11.82 -2.94 -0.55
N ILE A 29 11.81 -2.19 -1.63
CA ILE A 29 10.79 -2.37 -2.69
C ILE A 29 10.95 -3.75 -3.34
N VAL A 30 12.17 -4.20 -3.59
CA VAL A 30 12.42 -5.55 -4.13
C VAL A 30 11.94 -6.60 -3.12
N GLU A 31 12.29 -6.45 -1.84
CA GLU A 31 11.83 -7.38 -0.79
C GLU A 31 10.29 -7.45 -0.72
N ALA A 32 9.63 -6.30 -0.85
CA ALA A 32 8.17 -6.26 -0.85
C ALA A 32 7.59 -6.96 -2.08
N ALA A 33 8.18 -6.74 -3.26
CA ALA A 33 7.74 -7.41 -4.50
C ALA A 33 7.94 -8.92 -4.41
N ASP A 34 9.06 -9.38 -3.84
CA ASP A 34 9.34 -10.81 -3.64
C ASP A 34 8.33 -11.43 -2.67
N ALA A 35 8.01 -10.73 -1.58
CA ALA A 35 7.00 -11.21 -0.61
C ALA A 35 5.62 -11.32 -1.28
N ILE A 36 5.24 -10.33 -2.08
CA ILE A 36 3.97 -10.35 -2.81
C ILE A 36 3.96 -11.51 -3.83
N SER A 37 5.01 -11.65 -4.61
CA SER A 37 5.12 -12.71 -5.61
C SER A 37 5.01 -14.10 -4.98
N SER A 38 5.71 -14.30 -3.85
CA SER A 38 5.66 -15.55 -3.09
C SER A 38 4.24 -15.84 -2.58
N ALA A 39 3.54 -14.83 -2.04
CA ALA A 39 2.17 -15.01 -1.58
C ALA A 39 1.25 -15.42 -2.76
N LEU A 40 1.39 -14.75 -3.90
CA LEU A 40 0.59 -15.05 -5.09
C LEU A 40 0.87 -16.45 -5.65
N ASP A 41 2.12 -16.90 -5.62
CA ASP A 41 2.51 -18.26 -6.06
C ASP A 41 1.90 -19.32 -5.14
N ASN A 42 1.72 -19.00 -3.87
CA ASN A 42 1.11 -19.91 -2.89
C ASN A 42 -0.42 -19.86 -2.91
N GLY A 43 -1.01 -19.11 -3.83
CA GLY A 43 -2.46 -19.03 -3.97
C GLY A 43 -3.13 -18.03 -3.03
N ASN A 44 -2.32 -17.20 -2.36
CA ASN A 44 -2.81 -16.14 -1.47
C ASN A 44 -3.17 -14.87 -2.25
N LYS A 45 -3.74 -13.89 -1.55
CA LYS A 45 -4.21 -12.65 -2.16
C LYS A 45 -3.68 -11.43 -1.41
N LEU A 46 -3.84 -10.27 -2.03
CA LEU A 46 -3.56 -8.98 -1.40
C LEU A 46 -4.85 -8.32 -0.94
N LEU A 47 -4.83 -7.76 0.27
CA LEU A 47 -5.82 -6.82 0.79
C LEU A 47 -5.12 -5.46 0.84
N ILE A 48 -5.78 -4.45 0.31
CA ILE A 48 -5.11 -3.15 0.18
C ILE A 48 -5.97 -2.05 0.82
N UNK A 49 -5.45 -1.07 1.93
CA UNK A 49 -6.06 -0.21 2.65
C UNK A 49 -5.48 1.06 2.54
N GLY A 50 -6.22 2.12 2.53
CA GLY A 50 -5.76 3.51 2.63
C GLY A 50 -6.92 4.47 2.74
N ASN A 51 -6.64 5.72 3.17
CA ASN A 51 -7.65 6.77 3.28
C ASN A 51 -7.38 7.87 2.25
N GLY A 52 -8.42 8.53 1.76
CA GLY A 52 -8.30 9.68 0.86
C GLY A 52 -7.48 9.36 -0.38
N GLY A 53 -6.40 10.10 -0.62
CA GLY A 53 -5.47 9.84 -1.74
C GLY A 53 -4.90 8.44 -1.68
N SER A 54 -4.60 7.95 -0.47
CA SER A 54 -4.12 6.56 -0.29
C SER A 54 -5.20 5.52 -0.58
N ALA A 55 -6.49 5.87 -0.46
CA ALA A 55 -7.57 4.99 -0.94
C ALA A 55 -7.55 4.92 -2.47
N SER A 56 -7.31 6.06 -3.14
CA SER A 56 -7.14 6.08 -4.61
C SER A 56 -5.96 5.22 -5.04
N ASP A 57 -4.85 5.29 -4.31
CA ASP A 57 -3.67 4.45 -4.56
C ASP A 57 -4.01 2.95 -4.40
N ALA A 58 -4.80 2.60 -3.37
CA ALA A 58 -5.23 1.22 -3.13
C ALA A 58 -6.09 0.70 -4.29
N LEU A 59 -7.03 1.52 -4.79
CA LEU A 59 -7.87 1.17 -5.94
C LEU A 59 -7.02 1.01 -7.20
N HIS A 60 -6.09 1.93 -7.44
CA HIS A 60 -5.20 1.90 -8.59
C HIS A 60 -4.36 0.60 -8.56
N PHE A 61 -3.67 0.33 -7.43
CA PHE A 61 -2.83 -0.86 -7.29
C PHE A 61 -3.63 -2.15 -7.52
N SER A 62 -4.82 -2.25 -6.91
CA SER A 62 -5.71 -3.40 -7.11
C SER A 62 -6.08 -3.55 -8.59
N GLY A 63 -6.38 -2.47 -9.27
CA GLY A 63 -6.73 -2.48 -10.70
C GLY A 63 -5.59 -2.99 -11.56
N GLU A 64 -4.35 -2.57 -11.28
CA GLU A 64 -3.18 -3.03 -12.01
C GLU A 64 -2.97 -4.54 -11.84
N LEU A 65 -3.22 -5.08 -10.65
CA LEU A 65 -3.06 -6.50 -10.38
C LEU A 65 -4.18 -7.33 -11.00
N LEU A 66 -5.44 -6.88 -10.88
CA LEU A 66 -6.59 -7.61 -11.40
C LEU A 66 -6.65 -7.59 -12.92
N CYS A 67 -6.32 -6.47 -13.55
CA CYS A 67 -6.36 -6.35 -15.02
C CYS A 67 -4.98 -6.70 -15.59
N ARG A 68 -4.11 -5.73 -15.73
CA ARG A 68 -2.70 -5.88 -16.12
C ARG A 68 -2.00 -4.53 -15.91
N PHE A 69 -0.70 -4.56 -15.77
CA PHE A 69 0.12 -3.35 -15.74
C PHE A 69 0.57 -2.99 -17.17
N GLU A 70 1.64 -3.59 -17.65
CA GLU A 70 2.14 -3.34 -19.01
C GLU A 70 2.05 -4.58 -19.92
N ARG A 71 2.16 -5.77 -19.35
CA ARG A 71 2.19 -7.03 -20.10
C ARG A 71 0.89 -7.80 -19.94
N ASP A 72 0.52 -8.56 -20.96
CA ASP A 72 -0.62 -9.48 -20.85
C ASP A 72 -0.22 -10.68 -19.98
N ARG A 73 -1.07 -11.01 -18.99
CA ARG A 73 -0.83 -12.12 -18.06
C ARG A 73 -2.12 -12.46 -17.30
N ARG A 74 -2.11 -13.50 -16.50
CA ARG A 74 -3.28 -13.88 -15.70
C ARG A 74 -3.64 -12.78 -14.68
N ALA A 75 -4.91 -12.72 -14.30
CA ALA A 75 -5.37 -11.85 -13.23
C ALA A 75 -4.74 -12.28 -11.90
N LEU A 76 -4.36 -11.31 -11.06
CA LEU A 76 -3.75 -11.55 -9.76
C LEU A 76 -4.73 -11.13 -8.66
N PRO A 77 -4.97 -11.97 -7.62
CA PRO A 77 -6.02 -11.69 -6.65
C PRO A 77 -5.66 -10.54 -5.70
N ALA A 78 -6.38 -9.46 -5.81
CA ALA A 78 -6.20 -8.25 -5.00
C ALA A 78 -7.55 -7.62 -4.68
N ILE A 79 -7.77 -7.21 -3.44
CA ILE A 79 -9.01 -6.56 -3.00
C ILE A 79 -8.67 -5.19 -2.43
N ALA A 80 -9.17 -4.14 -3.05
CA ALA A 80 -9.08 -2.78 -2.52
C ALA A 80 -10.20 -2.58 -1.49
N LEU A 81 -9.87 -2.57 -0.21
CA LEU A 81 -10.86 -2.45 0.87
C LEU A 81 -11.66 -1.14 0.82
N PRO A 82 -11.15 -0.01 0.28
CA PRO A 82 -11.97 1.20 0.14
C PRO A 82 -13.02 1.15 -0.99
N ALA A 83 -13.08 0.08 -1.79
CA ALA A 83 -13.93 0.05 -2.98
C ALA A 83 -15.42 -0.10 -2.67
N ASP A 84 -15.77 -0.82 -1.62
CA ASP A 84 -17.17 -1.13 -1.30
C ASP A 84 -17.79 -0.02 -0.45
N THR A 85 -18.48 0.89 -1.12
CA THR A 85 -19.16 2.02 -0.49
C THR A 85 -20.19 1.56 0.56
N ALA A 86 -20.93 0.47 0.28
CA ALA A 86 -21.94 -0.03 1.21
C ALA A 86 -21.29 -0.48 2.52
N THR A 87 -20.20 -1.25 2.43
CA THR A 87 -19.45 -1.69 3.61
C THR A 87 -18.89 -0.52 4.41
N LEU A 88 -18.27 0.45 3.71
CA LEU A 88 -17.69 1.63 4.39
C LEU A 88 -18.75 2.45 5.11
N THR A 89 -19.87 2.73 4.44
CA THR A 89 -20.91 3.58 5.01
C THR A 89 -21.68 2.86 6.12
N ALA A 90 -22.00 1.59 5.95
CA ALA A 90 -22.67 0.81 6.99
C ALA A 90 -21.80 0.67 8.24
N THR A 91 -20.52 0.30 8.05
CA THR A 91 -19.61 0.15 9.20
C THR A 91 -19.41 1.49 9.92
N GLY A 92 -19.22 2.56 9.15
CA GLY A 92 -19.02 3.90 9.75
C GLY A 92 -20.26 4.40 10.48
N ASN A 93 -21.48 4.01 10.02
CA ASN A 93 -22.74 4.42 10.63
C ASN A 93 -23.09 3.56 11.87
N ASP A 94 -22.92 2.26 11.76
CA ASP A 94 -23.42 1.31 12.78
C ASP A 94 -22.40 1.04 13.89
N TYR A 95 -21.12 1.24 13.63
CA TYR A 95 -20.02 1.04 14.58
C TYR A 95 -19.18 2.32 14.69
N ASP A 96 -18.05 2.36 13.97
CA ASP A 96 -17.15 3.51 14.00
C ASP A 96 -16.25 3.48 12.76
N PHE A 97 -15.83 4.65 12.29
CA PHE A 97 -14.96 4.74 11.11
C PHE A 97 -13.62 4.02 11.32
N SER A 98 -13.18 3.88 12.57
CA SER A 98 -11.94 3.14 12.85
C SER A 98 -12.04 1.66 12.49
N GLN A 99 -13.25 1.11 12.33
CA GLN A 99 -13.47 -0.31 12.06
C GLN A 99 -13.69 -0.64 10.59
N VAL A 100 -13.76 0.36 9.71
CA VAL A 100 -14.16 0.14 8.30
C VAL A 100 -13.22 -0.80 7.55
N PHE A 101 -12.00 -0.88 7.93
CA PHE A 101 -11.04 -1.83 7.37
C PHE A 101 -10.82 -3.05 8.25
N UNK A 102 -10.89 -3.07 9.54
CA UNK A 102 -10.74 -3.96 10.37
C UNK A 102 -11.52 -4.99 10.10
N ARG A 103 -12.90 -4.75 9.92
CA ARG A 103 -13.94 -5.78 9.67
C ARG A 103 -13.74 -6.53 8.37
N GLN A 104 -13.25 -5.83 7.35
CA GLN A 104 -12.99 -6.47 6.05
C GLN A 104 -11.78 -7.42 6.13
N VAL A 105 -10.73 -7.03 6.88
CA VAL A 105 -9.57 -7.91 7.09
C VAL A 105 -10.00 -9.17 7.86
N GLU A 106 -10.84 -9.02 8.90
CA GLU A 106 -11.38 -10.16 9.64
C GLU A 106 -12.18 -11.12 8.75
N ALA A 107 -12.93 -10.55 7.79
CA ALA A 107 -13.78 -11.36 6.90
C ALA A 107 -13.00 -12.05 5.79
N PHE A 108 -12.01 -11.37 5.20
CA PHE A 108 -11.33 -11.84 4.00
C PHE A 108 -9.93 -12.41 4.24
N GLY A 109 -9.28 -12.03 5.34
CA GLY A 109 -7.88 -12.40 5.60
C GLY A 109 -7.71 -13.88 5.91
N GLN A 110 -6.75 -14.49 5.25
CA GLN A 110 -6.39 -15.90 5.43
C GLN A 110 -4.88 -15.98 5.70
N PRO A 111 -4.42 -16.97 6.47
CA PRO A 111 -2.97 -17.13 6.69
C PRO A 111 -2.20 -17.17 5.38
N GLY A 112 -1.14 -16.37 5.30
CA GLY A 112 -0.30 -16.26 4.10
C GLY A 112 -0.69 -15.12 3.16
N ASP A 113 -1.88 -14.52 3.33
CA ASP A 113 -2.25 -13.30 2.60
C ASP A 113 -1.36 -12.14 3.03
N LEU A 114 -1.38 -11.06 2.25
CA LEU A 114 -0.68 -9.82 2.59
C LEU A 114 -1.63 -8.64 2.64
N LEU A 115 -1.49 -7.81 3.67
CA LEU A 115 -2.17 -6.52 3.79
C LEU A 115 -1.20 -5.42 3.38
N VAL A 116 -1.53 -4.68 2.32
CA VAL A 116 -0.77 -3.50 1.92
C VAL A 116 -1.48 -2.27 2.54
N ALA A 117 -0.86 -1.69 3.56
CA ALA A 117 -1.43 -0.59 4.35
C ALA A 117 -0.78 0.72 3.94
N ILE A 118 -1.56 1.61 3.31
CA ILE A 118 -1.04 2.87 2.76
C ILE A 118 -1.48 4.04 3.64
N THR A 119 -0.52 4.74 4.25
CA THR A 119 -0.79 5.85 5.16
C THR A 119 0.37 6.83 5.20
N THR A 120 0.13 8.10 4.91
CA THR A 120 1.23 9.10 4.91
C THR A 120 1.73 9.42 6.32
N SER A 121 0.91 9.24 7.35
CA SER A 121 1.26 9.63 8.72
C SER A 121 1.57 8.46 9.65
N GLY A 122 1.07 7.26 9.35
CA GLY A 122 1.15 6.11 10.24
C GLY A 122 0.29 6.23 11.50
N ASN A 123 -0.65 7.18 11.53
CA ASN A 123 -1.44 7.44 12.74
C ASN A 123 -2.94 7.24 12.58
N SER A 124 -3.40 6.85 11.39
CA SER A 124 -4.84 6.66 11.13
C SER A 124 -5.34 5.42 11.87
N GLU A 125 -6.29 5.60 12.77
CA GLU A 125 -6.78 4.53 13.63
C GLU A 125 -7.35 3.36 12.84
N ASN A 126 -8.11 3.62 11.77
CA ASN A 126 -8.68 2.54 10.94
C ASN A 126 -7.61 1.70 10.25
N ILE A 127 -6.47 2.30 9.88
CA ILE A 127 -5.33 1.57 9.31
C ILE A 127 -4.68 0.69 10.40
N ARG A 128 -4.45 1.26 11.57
CA ARG A 128 -3.81 0.54 12.69
C ARG A 128 -4.67 -0.64 13.15
N GLN A 129 -5.98 -0.45 13.26
CA GLN A 129 -6.90 -1.54 13.62
C GLN A 129 -6.89 -2.66 12.56
N ALA A 130 -6.82 -2.31 11.29
CA ALA A 130 -6.71 -3.32 10.21
C ALA A 130 -5.39 -4.10 10.31
N VAL A 131 -4.32 -3.44 10.67
CA VAL A 131 -3.03 -4.12 10.91
C VAL A 131 -3.12 -5.03 12.13
N UNK A 132 -3.81 -4.73 13.02
CA UNK A 132 -4.01 -5.42 14.04
C UNK A 132 -4.67 -6.55 13.76
N ALA A 133 -5.79 -6.56 13.07
CA ALA A 133 -6.57 -7.72 12.60
C ALA A 133 -5.76 -8.65 11.69
N ALA A 134 -4.97 -8.06 10.79
CA ALA A 134 -4.09 -8.83 9.90
C ALA A 134 -3.13 -9.75 10.69
N LYS A 135 -2.49 -9.19 11.70
CA LYS A 135 -1.56 -9.95 12.56
C LYS A 135 -2.29 -11.10 13.26
N ALA A 136 -3.49 -10.85 13.78
CA ALA A 136 -4.30 -11.89 14.44
C ALA A 136 -4.70 -13.01 13.47
N ALA A 137 -4.85 -12.70 12.19
CA ALA A 137 -5.25 -13.65 11.15
C ALA A 137 -4.03 -14.32 10.45
N ASN A 138 -2.81 -14.05 10.91
CA ASN A 138 -1.57 -14.50 10.26
C ASN A 138 -1.46 -14.01 8.82
N VAL A 139 -1.91 -12.78 8.58
CA VAL A 139 -1.76 -12.04 7.32
C VAL A 139 -0.53 -11.14 7.47
N GLY A 140 0.42 -11.26 6.56
CA GLY A 140 1.63 -10.41 6.58
C GLY A 140 1.28 -8.96 6.25
N VAL A 141 2.13 -8.01 6.65
CA VAL A 141 1.86 -6.59 6.42
C VAL A 141 3.02 -5.93 5.67
N ILE A 142 2.68 -5.19 4.64
CA ILE A 142 3.58 -4.26 3.95
C ILE A 142 2.97 -2.86 4.13
N ALA A 143 3.66 -2.01 4.90
CA ALA A 143 3.17 -0.66 5.19
C ALA A 143 3.91 0.36 4.33
N LEU A 144 3.18 1.17 3.58
CA LEU A 144 3.72 2.33 2.88
C LEU A 144 3.45 3.55 3.75
N THR A 145 4.50 4.18 4.28
CA THR A 145 4.40 5.28 5.24
C THR A 145 5.21 6.50 4.81
N GLY A 146 5.28 7.48 5.67
CA GLY A 146 6.13 8.67 5.51
C GLY A 146 6.43 9.25 6.87
N ARG A 147 7.03 10.44 6.89
CA ARG A 147 7.37 11.14 8.13
C ARG A 147 8.25 10.26 9.03
N ASN A 148 7.83 10.00 10.25
CA ASN A 148 8.51 9.11 11.20
C ASN A 148 7.85 7.72 11.29
N GLY A 149 6.88 7.43 10.42
CA GLY A 149 6.15 6.16 10.43
C GLY A 149 4.99 6.10 11.40
N GLY A 150 4.87 7.10 12.28
CA GLY A 150 3.79 7.19 13.26
C GLY A 150 3.75 6.02 14.24
N GLN A 151 2.61 5.85 14.90
CA GLN A 151 2.39 4.73 15.82
C GLN A 151 2.43 3.39 15.10
N LEU A 152 2.06 3.37 13.83
CA LEU A 152 2.08 2.13 13.03
C LEU A 152 3.49 1.53 12.99
N ALA A 153 4.53 2.35 12.84
CA ALA A 153 5.91 1.86 12.80
C ALA A 153 6.32 1.12 14.08
N GLU A 154 5.76 1.54 15.24
CA GLU A 154 6.03 0.89 16.53
C GLU A 154 5.26 -0.43 16.67
N GLU A 155 4.18 -0.59 15.93
CA GLU A 155 3.31 -1.77 15.97
C GLU A 155 3.75 -2.87 15.00
N LEU A 156 4.59 -2.54 14.00
CA LEU A 156 5.14 -3.52 13.07
C LEU A 156 6.27 -4.31 13.77
N ASP A 157 6.31 -5.60 13.54
CA ASP A 157 7.38 -6.47 14.05
C ASP A 157 8.28 -6.94 12.89
N ALA A 158 9.29 -7.75 13.21
CA ALA A 158 10.30 -8.17 12.25
C ALA A 158 9.77 -8.99 11.06
N ASN A 159 8.52 -9.44 11.14
CA ASN A 159 7.90 -10.21 10.06
C ASN A 159 7.13 -9.34 9.07
N HIS A 160 7.14 -8.01 9.28
CA HIS A 160 6.41 -7.05 8.46
C HIS A 160 7.40 -6.08 7.81
N LEU A 161 7.03 -5.53 6.67
CA LEU A 161 7.89 -4.59 5.94
C LEU A 161 7.33 -3.18 6.04
N GLU A 162 8.21 -2.20 6.19
CA GLU A 162 7.84 -0.79 6.11
C GLU A 162 8.63 -0.09 5.01
N LEU A 163 7.90 0.49 4.06
CA LEU A 163 8.46 1.34 2.99
C LEU A 163 8.19 2.79 3.39
N ARG A 164 9.12 3.38 4.14
CA ARG A 164 8.95 4.75 4.70
C ARG A 164 9.58 5.78 3.79
N VAL A 165 8.74 6.55 3.11
CA VAL A 165 9.18 7.66 2.25
C VAL A 165 9.86 8.74 3.12
N PRO A 166 11.10 9.15 2.80
CA PRO A 166 11.83 10.13 3.62
C PRO A 166 11.37 11.57 3.32
N ALA A 167 10.12 11.87 3.64
CA ALA A 167 9.50 13.18 3.44
C ALA A 167 8.46 13.45 4.52
N THR A 168 8.15 14.73 4.73
CA THR A 168 7.14 15.16 5.71
C THR A 168 5.87 15.69 5.06
N SER A 169 5.94 16.13 3.80
CA SER A 169 4.80 16.65 3.06
C SER A 169 3.90 15.51 2.58
N THR A 170 2.61 15.56 2.91
CA THR A 170 1.64 14.55 2.47
C THR A 170 1.65 14.37 0.96
N ALA A 171 1.70 15.48 0.19
CA ALA A 171 1.71 15.40 -1.27
C ALA A 171 2.94 14.66 -1.78
N ARG A 172 4.12 14.99 -1.26
CA ARG A 172 5.38 14.34 -1.67
C ARG A 172 5.40 12.86 -1.33
N ILE A 173 4.83 12.50 -0.15
CA ILE A 173 4.71 11.11 0.27
C ILE A 173 3.77 10.35 -0.67
N GLN A 174 2.60 10.91 -0.99
CA GLN A 174 1.62 10.26 -1.88
C GLN A 174 2.19 10.06 -3.29
N GLU A 175 2.87 11.07 -3.84
CA GLU A 175 3.53 10.94 -5.15
C GLU A 175 4.56 9.80 -5.14
N SER A 176 5.31 9.67 -4.03
CA SER A 176 6.30 8.59 -3.89
C SER A 176 5.62 7.22 -3.70
N HIS A 177 4.50 7.16 -2.96
CA HIS A 177 3.71 5.93 -2.85
C HIS A 177 3.24 5.47 -4.25
N ALA A 178 2.78 6.39 -5.07
CA ALA A 178 2.35 6.06 -6.44
C ALA A 178 3.50 5.44 -7.26
N ILE A 179 4.68 5.99 -7.19
CA ILE A 179 5.84 5.44 -7.91
C ILE A 179 6.27 4.10 -7.32
N ILE A 180 6.23 3.93 -6.01
CA ILE A 180 6.46 2.63 -5.40
C ILE A 180 5.46 1.59 -5.92
N UNK A 181 4.21 1.96 -6.08
CA UNK A 181 3.35 1.23 -6.51
C UNK A 181 3.58 0.86 -7.79
N UNK A 182 4.15 1.47 -8.70
CA UNK A 182 4.40 1.18 -9.78
C UNK A 182 5.45 0.35 -9.88
N CYS A 183 6.60 0.46 -9.22
CA CYS A 183 7.72 -0.49 -9.17
C CYS A 183 7.28 -1.90 -8.75
N LEU A 184 6.41 -1.97 -7.75
CA LEU A 184 5.87 -3.28 -7.32
C LEU A 184 5.13 -3.97 -8.48
N CYS A 185 4.30 -3.23 -9.22
CA CYS A 185 3.56 -3.80 -10.36
C CYS A 185 4.50 -4.38 -11.40
N ASP A 186 5.55 -3.65 -11.75
CA ASP A 186 6.54 -4.10 -12.74
C ASP A 186 7.25 -5.38 -12.30
N LEU A 187 7.73 -5.40 -11.05
CA LEU A 187 8.47 -6.56 -10.53
C LEU A 187 7.57 -7.79 -10.39
N ILE A 188 6.34 -7.61 -9.91
CA ILE A 188 5.36 -8.70 -9.79
C ILE A 188 5.01 -9.23 -11.19
N GLU A 189 4.76 -8.34 -12.14
CA GLU A 189 4.40 -8.73 -13.51
C GLU A 189 5.56 -9.46 -14.20
N LEU A 190 6.79 -9.00 -13.99
CA LEU A 190 8.00 -9.69 -14.48
C LEU A 190 8.07 -11.11 -13.91
N HIS A 191 7.91 -11.26 -12.60
CA HIS A 191 7.94 -12.57 -11.92
C HIS A 191 6.88 -13.52 -12.49
N VAL A 192 5.65 -13.04 -12.65
CA VAL A 192 4.52 -13.87 -13.12
C VAL A 192 4.73 -14.29 -14.59
N THR A 193 5.24 -13.39 -15.42
CA THR A 193 5.44 -13.71 -16.85
C THR A 193 6.64 -14.63 -17.08
N GLU A 194 7.72 -14.49 -16.29
CA GLU A 194 8.90 -15.36 -16.40
C GLU A 194 8.62 -16.78 -15.90
N ASN A 195 7.71 -16.93 -14.94
CA ASN A 195 7.39 -18.24 -14.34
C ASN A 195 6.16 -18.91 -14.97
N SER A 196 5.61 -18.36 -16.07
CA SER A 196 4.45 -18.91 -16.76
C SER A 196 4.80 -19.84 -17.95
N GLY A 197 6.08 -20.28 -18.05
CA GLY A 197 6.56 -21.15 -19.14
C GLY A 197 6.37 -22.65 -18.88
#